data_ec9e6e4b619b291db4b26cd1c0017599
#
_entry.id   ec9e6e4b619b291db4b26cd1c0017599
#
_cell.length_a   1.000
_cell.length_b   1.000
_cell.length_c   1.000
_cell.angle_alpha   90.00
_cell.angle_beta   90.00
_cell.angle_gamma   90.00
#
_symmetry.space_group_name_H-M   'P 1'
#
loop_
_entity.id
_entity.type
_entity.pdbx_description
1 polymer ?
#
loop_
_entity_poly.entity_id
_entity_poly.type
_entity_poly.pdbx_seq_one_letter_code
_entity_poly.pdbx_strand_id
1 'polypeptide(L)'
;MSGTPTGTSAAKVVIAAAMHRESECVIDTLELLGIGQDRQRVLHSDDLSVAEAVEQGAEAVAGAAGLVLCGGGDVAPRRYGEAALPWVRISIQKGRDEMEWAMLDAAREHRVPVWGICRGFQTLNVYLGGTLWQDLPTQVSNTLAHHLSSPRDALIHDVEVTPEGRGSGLGEVLARERCLVNSRHHQAIRELGDGLVPVARSADGVVEAVVLDDPDWWLEGVEWHPENLMPLPQQRAVAQRFADAVEARAGG
;
A
#
# COMPACT_ATOMS: atom_id res chain seq x y z
N MET A 1 -35.54 -31.31 14.81
CA MET A 1 -34.35 -31.14 13.94
C MET A 1 -33.91 -29.69 14.03
N SER A 2 -32.91 -29.43 14.88
CA SER A 2 -32.35 -28.10 15.07
C SER A 2 -31.26 -27.89 14.03
N GLY A 3 -31.57 -27.12 13.00
CA GLY A 3 -30.56 -26.64 12.05
C GLY A 3 -29.59 -25.70 12.76
N THR A 4 -28.35 -26.11 12.86
CA THR A 4 -27.25 -25.27 13.25
C THR A 4 -27.13 -24.11 12.23
N PRO A 5 -27.07 -22.84 12.64
CA PRO A 5 -26.79 -21.77 11.68
C PRO A 5 -25.39 -22.01 11.13
N THR A 6 -25.29 -22.14 9.81
CA THR A 6 -24.01 -22.10 9.10
C THR A 6 -23.40 -20.72 9.35
N GLY A 7 -22.43 -20.66 10.24
CA GLY A 7 -21.68 -19.46 10.48
C GLY A 7 -21.11 -18.95 9.16
N THR A 8 -21.55 -17.79 8.70
CA THR A 8 -20.91 -17.06 7.62
C THR A 8 -19.47 -16.80 8.06
N SER A 9 -18.51 -17.41 7.35
CA SER A 9 -17.10 -17.12 7.56
C SER A 9 -16.90 -15.60 7.47
N ALA A 10 -16.32 -14.99 8.49
CA ALA A 10 -16.05 -13.56 8.48
C ALA A 10 -15.23 -13.20 7.23
N ALA A 11 -15.59 -12.11 6.56
CA ALA A 11 -14.87 -11.65 5.38
C ALA A 11 -13.39 -11.38 5.71
N LYS A 12 -12.50 -11.82 4.83
CA LYS A 12 -11.05 -11.80 5.06
C LYS A 12 -10.42 -10.51 4.56
N VAL A 13 -9.32 -10.10 5.18
CA VAL A 13 -8.38 -9.14 4.62
C VAL A 13 -7.44 -9.89 3.67
N VAL A 14 -7.34 -9.42 2.43
CA VAL A 14 -6.42 -9.95 1.42
C VAL A 14 -5.10 -9.21 1.48
N ILE A 15 -3.98 -9.93 1.50
CA ILE A 15 -2.63 -9.39 1.51
C ILE A 15 -1.95 -9.83 0.20
N ALA A 16 -1.55 -8.87 -0.62
CA ALA A 16 -0.87 -9.10 -1.90
C ALA A 16 0.62 -8.81 -1.80
N ALA A 17 1.44 -9.78 -2.15
CA ALA A 17 2.91 -9.69 -2.20
C ALA A 17 3.46 -10.54 -3.35
N ALA A 18 4.74 -10.41 -3.70
CA ALA A 18 5.36 -11.38 -4.59
C ALA A 18 5.87 -12.61 -3.82
N MET A 19 6.47 -12.38 -2.66
CA MET A 19 7.15 -13.40 -1.85
C MET A 19 6.70 -13.35 -0.39
N HIS A 20 6.81 -14.47 0.31
CA HIS A 20 6.48 -14.61 1.72
C HIS A 20 7.12 -13.53 2.62
N ARG A 21 8.41 -13.25 2.44
CA ARG A 21 9.16 -12.26 3.25
C ARG A 21 8.63 -10.81 3.16
N GLU A 22 7.83 -10.51 2.14
CA GLU A 22 7.24 -9.18 1.92
C GLU A 22 5.94 -9.00 2.70
N SER A 23 5.22 -10.10 2.98
CA SER A 23 3.96 -10.10 3.71
C SER A 23 4.10 -10.33 5.22
N GLU A 24 5.21 -10.92 5.70
CA GLU A 24 5.38 -11.31 7.11
C GLU A 24 5.08 -10.17 8.09
N CYS A 25 5.75 -9.02 7.95
CA CYS A 25 5.53 -7.88 8.86
C CYS A 25 4.11 -7.29 8.76
N VAL A 26 3.45 -7.41 7.59
CA VAL A 26 2.06 -6.96 7.41
C VAL A 26 1.10 -7.92 8.13
N ILE A 27 1.33 -9.23 8.05
CA ILE A 27 0.57 -10.25 8.78
C ILE A 27 0.61 -9.96 10.28
N ASP A 28 1.82 -9.79 10.84
CA ASP A 28 2.04 -9.49 12.26
C ASP A 28 1.38 -8.14 12.66
N THR A 29 1.45 -7.14 11.78
CA THR A 29 0.81 -5.84 12.00
C THR A 29 -0.70 -5.99 12.10
N LEU A 30 -1.34 -6.72 11.20
CA LEU A 30 -2.78 -6.93 11.21
C LEU A 30 -3.22 -7.73 12.46
N GLU A 31 -2.44 -8.73 12.88
CA GLU A 31 -2.69 -9.44 14.15
C GLU A 31 -2.63 -8.50 15.36
N LEU A 32 -1.62 -7.63 15.41
CA LEU A 32 -1.47 -6.63 16.48
C LEU A 32 -2.66 -5.65 16.53
N LEU A 33 -3.31 -5.42 15.39
CA LEU A 33 -4.48 -4.56 15.24
C LEU A 33 -5.83 -5.31 15.39
N GLY A 34 -5.80 -6.59 15.80
CA GLY A 34 -6.99 -7.40 16.07
C GLY A 34 -7.56 -8.15 14.87
N ILE A 35 -6.87 -8.13 13.72
CA ILE A 35 -7.24 -8.92 12.54
C ILE A 35 -6.40 -10.21 12.56
N GLY A 36 -6.88 -11.24 13.24
CA GLY A 36 -6.18 -12.53 13.38
C GLY A 36 -5.94 -13.24 12.05
N GLN A 37 -5.01 -14.21 12.03
CA GLN A 37 -4.62 -14.92 10.79
C GLN A 37 -5.80 -15.69 10.17
N ASP A 38 -6.77 -16.12 10.97
CA ASP A 38 -8.01 -16.74 10.50
C ASP A 38 -8.86 -15.79 9.63
N ARG A 39 -8.67 -14.47 9.78
CA ARG A 39 -9.28 -13.40 8.97
C ARG A 39 -8.36 -12.88 7.86
N GLN A 40 -7.20 -13.47 7.63
CA GLN A 40 -6.25 -13.07 6.60
C GLN A 40 -6.20 -14.09 5.46
N ARG A 41 -6.01 -13.62 4.23
CA ARG A 41 -5.72 -14.41 3.04
C ARG A 41 -4.54 -13.81 2.31
N VAL A 42 -3.41 -14.50 2.32
CA VAL A 42 -2.19 -14.04 1.64
C VAL A 42 -2.13 -14.67 0.25
N LEU A 43 -1.80 -13.84 -0.76
CA LEU A 43 -1.53 -14.28 -2.11
C LEU A 43 -0.14 -13.80 -2.53
N HIS A 44 0.67 -14.75 -3.00
CA HIS A 44 2.01 -14.49 -3.51
C HIS A 44 2.07 -14.74 -5.01
N SER A 45 2.44 -13.72 -5.80
CA SER A 45 2.49 -13.86 -7.26
C SER A 45 3.55 -14.84 -7.73
N ASP A 46 4.63 -15.04 -6.95
CA ASP A 46 5.71 -15.98 -7.31
C ASP A 46 5.29 -17.45 -7.19
N ASP A 47 4.23 -17.75 -6.41
CA ASP A 47 3.68 -19.10 -6.24
C ASP A 47 2.68 -19.48 -7.36
N LEU A 48 2.35 -18.54 -8.26
CA LEU A 48 1.28 -18.67 -9.24
C LEU A 48 1.77 -18.43 -10.67
N SER A 49 1.11 -19.01 -11.64
CA SER A 49 1.20 -18.51 -13.01
C SER A 49 0.52 -17.13 -13.10
N VAL A 50 0.85 -16.34 -14.13
CA VAL A 50 0.24 -15.01 -14.31
C VAL A 50 -1.29 -15.10 -14.42
N ALA A 51 -1.82 -16.10 -15.11
CA ALA A 51 -3.25 -16.30 -15.26
C ALA A 51 -3.93 -16.64 -13.92
N GLU A 52 -3.35 -17.56 -13.15
CA GLU A 52 -3.84 -17.90 -11.80
C GLU A 52 -3.76 -16.71 -10.84
N ALA A 53 -2.69 -15.92 -10.92
CA ALA A 53 -2.53 -14.73 -10.08
C ALA A 53 -3.63 -13.68 -10.34
N VAL A 54 -3.99 -13.47 -11.61
CA VAL A 54 -5.08 -12.57 -12.02
C VAL A 54 -6.44 -13.09 -11.53
N GLU A 55 -6.75 -14.37 -11.81
CA GLU A 55 -8.03 -14.99 -11.46
C GLU A 55 -8.23 -15.05 -9.94
N GLN A 56 -7.26 -15.63 -9.23
CA GLN A 56 -7.33 -15.78 -7.77
C GLN A 56 -7.29 -14.43 -7.04
N GLY A 57 -6.54 -13.45 -7.59
CA GLY A 57 -6.48 -12.10 -7.05
C GLY A 57 -7.84 -11.42 -7.09
N ALA A 58 -8.49 -11.38 -8.25
CA ALA A 58 -9.81 -10.79 -8.41
C ALA A 58 -10.86 -11.49 -7.53
N GLU A 59 -10.88 -12.83 -7.55
CA GLU A 59 -11.83 -13.64 -6.75
C GLU A 59 -11.64 -13.40 -5.23
N ALA A 60 -10.38 -13.33 -4.77
CA ALA A 60 -10.10 -13.11 -3.36
C ALA A 60 -10.65 -11.78 -2.85
N VAL A 61 -10.56 -10.74 -3.68
CA VAL A 61 -10.95 -9.37 -3.29
C VAL A 61 -12.44 -9.14 -3.40
N ALA A 62 -13.15 -9.77 -4.31
CA ALA A 62 -14.58 -9.56 -4.54
C ALA A 62 -15.45 -9.69 -3.27
N GLY A 63 -15.07 -10.55 -2.31
CA GLY A 63 -15.75 -10.73 -1.02
C GLY A 63 -14.90 -10.31 0.19
N ALA A 64 -13.83 -9.56 -0.01
CA ALA A 64 -12.91 -9.20 1.05
C ALA A 64 -13.42 -8.06 1.94
N ALA A 65 -12.96 -8.05 3.20
CA ALA A 65 -13.16 -6.95 4.13
C ALA A 65 -12.15 -5.81 3.88
N GLY A 66 -10.98 -6.11 3.29
CA GLY A 66 -9.94 -5.14 2.96
C GLY A 66 -8.86 -5.76 2.08
N LEU A 67 -8.06 -4.91 1.44
CA LEU A 67 -6.91 -5.28 0.60
C LEU A 67 -5.67 -4.51 1.05
N VAL A 68 -4.57 -5.22 1.30
CA VAL A 68 -3.24 -4.62 1.51
C VAL A 68 -2.34 -4.97 0.33
N LEU A 69 -1.77 -3.95 -0.31
CA LEU A 69 -0.70 -4.09 -1.30
C LEU A 69 0.63 -3.84 -0.60
N CYS A 70 1.45 -4.89 -0.48
CA CYS A 70 2.73 -4.84 0.23
C CYS A 70 3.84 -4.11 -0.56
N GLY A 71 4.88 -3.72 0.15
CA GLY A 71 6.16 -3.33 -0.45
C GLY A 71 6.78 -4.44 -1.30
N GLY A 72 7.85 -4.15 -2.05
CA GLY A 72 8.53 -5.14 -2.90
C GLY A 72 9.40 -4.53 -3.99
N GLY A 73 9.48 -5.19 -5.13
CA GLY A 73 10.17 -4.72 -6.32
C GLY A 73 9.47 -3.56 -7.01
N ASP A 74 9.85 -3.25 -8.24
CA ASP A 74 9.40 -2.06 -8.94
C ASP A 74 8.08 -2.29 -9.71
N VAL A 75 7.30 -1.23 -9.87
CA VAL A 75 6.19 -1.20 -10.83
C VAL A 75 6.77 -1.05 -12.23
N ALA A 76 6.31 -1.89 -13.17
CA ALA A 76 6.85 -1.88 -14.53
C ALA A 76 6.59 -0.55 -15.23
N PRO A 77 7.62 0.11 -15.82
CA PRO A 77 7.44 1.40 -16.51
C PRO A 77 6.37 1.41 -17.60
N ARG A 78 6.15 0.28 -18.27
CA ARG A 78 5.06 0.13 -19.25
C ARG A 78 3.67 0.40 -18.68
N ARG A 79 3.48 0.25 -17.34
CA ARG A 79 2.21 0.48 -16.66
C ARG A 79 1.83 1.96 -16.61
N TYR A 80 2.81 2.85 -16.66
CA TYR A 80 2.61 4.32 -16.75
C TYR A 80 3.11 4.91 -18.06
N GLY A 81 3.13 4.08 -19.13
CA GLY A 81 3.37 4.54 -20.51
C GLY A 81 4.83 4.86 -20.83
N GLU A 82 5.78 4.41 -20.02
CA GLU A 82 7.21 4.70 -20.20
C GLU A 82 8.02 3.45 -20.58
N ALA A 83 9.16 3.67 -21.23
CA ALA A 83 10.20 2.67 -21.38
C ALA A 83 11.10 2.67 -20.13
N ALA A 84 11.63 1.50 -19.78
CA ALA A 84 12.64 1.41 -18.73
C ALA A 84 13.88 2.21 -19.11
N LEU A 85 14.37 3.04 -18.19
CA LEU A 85 15.59 3.80 -18.38
C LEU A 85 16.80 2.85 -18.43
N PRO A 86 17.66 2.92 -19.47
CA PRO A 86 18.70 1.90 -19.68
C PRO A 86 19.82 1.89 -18.62
N TRP A 87 19.92 2.95 -17.83
CA TRP A 87 20.89 3.07 -16.72
C TRP A 87 20.28 2.78 -15.34
N VAL A 88 18.98 2.50 -15.25
CA VAL A 88 18.29 2.16 -14.02
C VAL A 88 18.06 0.65 -13.95
N ARG A 89 18.42 0.07 -12.81
CA ARG A 89 18.11 -1.33 -12.56
C ARG A 89 16.68 -1.45 -12.04
N ILE A 90 15.77 -1.87 -12.92
CA ILE A 90 14.37 -2.13 -12.59
C ILE A 90 14.20 -3.58 -12.15
N SER A 91 13.61 -3.81 -10.99
CA SER A 91 13.38 -5.14 -10.41
C SER A 91 11.91 -5.54 -10.51
N ILE A 92 11.47 -6.00 -11.69
CA ILE A 92 10.09 -6.45 -11.93
C ILE A 92 9.86 -7.84 -11.33
N GLN A 93 8.81 -7.97 -10.55
CA GLN A 93 8.33 -9.25 -10.02
C GLN A 93 7.27 -9.82 -10.95
N LYS A 94 7.48 -11.06 -11.41
CA LYS A 94 6.63 -11.70 -12.43
C LYS A 94 5.19 -11.85 -11.92
N GLY A 95 4.23 -11.42 -12.74
CA GLY A 95 2.79 -11.60 -12.46
C GLY A 95 2.23 -10.67 -11.39
N ARG A 96 3.07 -9.94 -10.66
CA ARG A 96 2.63 -9.09 -9.55
C ARG A 96 1.82 -7.89 -10.02
N ASP A 97 2.28 -7.18 -11.03
CA ASP A 97 1.51 -6.07 -11.60
C ASP A 97 0.13 -6.56 -12.08
N GLU A 98 0.10 -7.68 -12.81
CA GLU A 98 -1.13 -8.27 -13.35
C GLU A 98 -2.11 -8.65 -12.23
N MET A 99 -1.60 -9.30 -11.18
CA MET A 99 -2.38 -9.68 -9.99
C MET A 99 -2.97 -8.46 -9.27
N GLU A 100 -2.11 -7.47 -8.94
CA GLU A 100 -2.54 -6.29 -8.20
C GLU A 100 -3.53 -5.42 -9.00
N TRP A 101 -3.39 -5.33 -10.34
CA TRP A 101 -4.38 -4.66 -11.19
C TRP A 101 -5.74 -5.34 -11.12
N ALA A 102 -5.80 -6.66 -11.25
CA ALA A 102 -7.04 -7.42 -11.13
C ALA A 102 -7.68 -7.28 -9.73
N MET A 103 -6.85 -7.27 -8.68
CA MET A 103 -7.30 -7.00 -7.31
C MET A 103 -7.87 -5.59 -7.15
N LEU A 104 -7.23 -4.57 -7.74
CA LEU A 104 -7.69 -3.19 -7.67
C LEU A 104 -8.97 -2.96 -8.47
N ASP A 105 -9.14 -3.61 -9.63
CA ASP A 105 -10.40 -3.59 -10.38
C ASP A 105 -11.55 -4.16 -9.54
N ALA A 106 -11.34 -5.31 -8.89
CA ALA A 106 -12.32 -5.90 -7.98
C ALA A 106 -12.56 -5.03 -6.72
N ALA A 107 -11.49 -4.46 -6.14
CA ALA A 107 -11.61 -3.57 -4.98
C ALA A 107 -12.44 -2.31 -5.31
N ARG A 108 -12.22 -1.72 -6.48
CA ARG A 108 -12.99 -0.56 -6.95
C ARG A 108 -14.46 -0.90 -7.20
N GLU A 109 -14.73 -2.02 -7.86
CA GLU A 109 -16.10 -2.49 -8.15
C GLU A 109 -16.88 -2.75 -6.87
N HIS A 110 -16.25 -3.40 -5.89
CA HIS A 110 -16.88 -3.80 -4.64
C HIS A 110 -16.64 -2.83 -3.48
N ARG A 111 -15.99 -1.68 -3.71
CA ARG A 111 -15.67 -0.67 -2.68
C ARG A 111 -14.90 -1.25 -1.49
N VAL A 112 -13.99 -2.19 -1.75
CA VAL A 112 -13.15 -2.80 -0.72
C VAL A 112 -12.09 -1.78 -0.29
N PRO A 113 -11.92 -1.50 1.02
CA PRO A 113 -10.86 -0.62 1.51
C PRO A 113 -9.47 -1.12 1.07
N VAL A 114 -8.61 -0.19 0.60
CA VAL A 114 -7.26 -0.53 0.10
C VAL A 114 -6.19 0.27 0.84
N TRP A 115 -5.17 -0.44 1.33
CA TRP A 115 -3.98 0.15 1.92
C TRP A 115 -2.74 -0.22 1.12
N GLY A 116 -2.03 0.79 0.58
CA GLY A 116 -0.80 0.60 -0.17
C GLY A 116 0.44 0.96 0.65
N ILE A 117 1.46 0.09 0.66
CA ILE A 117 2.73 0.28 1.36
C ILE A 117 3.86 0.27 0.34
N CYS A 118 4.66 1.33 0.28
CA CYS A 118 5.84 1.47 -0.58
C CYS A 118 5.48 1.13 -2.04
N ARG A 119 5.93 0.00 -2.59
CA ARG A 119 5.52 -0.41 -3.94
C ARG A 119 3.99 -0.42 -4.10
N GLY A 120 3.24 -0.91 -3.11
CA GLY A 120 1.77 -0.89 -3.16
C GLY A 120 1.20 0.51 -3.28
N PHE A 121 1.77 1.49 -2.59
CA PHE A 121 1.43 2.91 -2.73
C PHE A 121 1.72 3.43 -4.15
N GLN A 122 2.86 3.06 -4.74
CA GLN A 122 3.19 3.40 -6.12
C GLN A 122 2.24 2.73 -7.12
N THR A 123 1.86 1.47 -6.87
CA THR A 123 0.85 0.74 -7.66
C THR A 123 -0.50 1.48 -7.65
N LEU A 124 -0.97 1.96 -6.49
CA LEU A 124 -2.20 2.76 -6.39
C LEU A 124 -2.15 4.00 -7.27
N ASN A 125 -1.04 4.74 -7.21
CA ASN A 125 -0.86 5.94 -8.03
C ASN A 125 -0.94 5.63 -9.52
N VAL A 126 -0.20 4.61 -9.96
CA VAL A 126 -0.18 4.24 -11.40
C VAL A 126 -1.52 3.66 -11.86
N TYR A 127 -2.19 2.87 -11.03
CA TYR A 127 -3.53 2.35 -11.32
C TYR A 127 -4.55 3.47 -11.55
N LEU A 128 -4.42 4.58 -10.84
CA LEU A 128 -5.26 5.78 -11.00
C LEU A 128 -4.74 6.76 -12.07
N GLY A 129 -3.78 6.34 -12.91
CA GLY A 129 -3.29 7.11 -14.07
C GLY A 129 -2.08 7.99 -13.79
N GLY A 130 -1.50 7.95 -12.60
CA GLY A 130 -0.28 8.67 -12.25
C GLY A 130 0.99 8.04 -12.82
N THR A 131 2.12 8.71 -12.64
CA THR A 131 3.44 8.28 -13.13
C THR A 131 4.46 8.22 -12.00
N LEU A 132 5.61 7.57 -12.23
CA LEU A 132 6.69 7.44 -11.26
C LEU A 132 8.01 8.02 -11.78
N TRP A 133 8.82 8.54 -10.87
CA TRP A 133 10.26 8.60 -11.05
C TRP A 133 10.79 7.17 -10.99
N GLN A 134 11.51 6.74 -12.03
CA GLN A 134 12.06 5.38 -12.08
C GLN A 134 13.28 5.21 -11.16
N ASP A 135 13.95 6.32 -10.84
CA ASP A 135 15.10 6.32 -9.93
C ASP A 135 15.36 7.74 -9.42
N LEU A 136 15.00 7.99 -8.18
CA LEU A 136 15.17 9.30 -7.54
C LEU A 136 16.60 9.82 -7.63
N PRO A 137 17.66 9.04 -7.28
CA PRO A 137 19.03 9.54 -7.28
C PRO A 137 19.53 10.07 -8.62
N THR A 138 19.01 9.52 -9.75
CA THR A 138 19.46 9.92 -11.08
C THR A 138 18.55 10.92 -11.76
N GLN A 139 17.29 11.03 -11.34
CA GLN A 139 16.29 11.87 -12.00
C GLN A 139 15.91 13.13 -11.21
N VAL A 140 16.13 13.13 -9.89
CA VAL A 140 15.77 14.25 -9.02
C VAL A 140 17.02 14.88 -8.40
N SER A 141 17.21 16.19 -8.62
CA SER A 141 18.34 16.92 -8.05
C SER A 141 18.14 17.16 -6.55
N ASN A 142 19.21 16.96 -5.76
CA ASN A 142 19.22 17.17 -4.31
C ASN A 142 18.21 16.31 -3.53
N THR A 143 17.89 15.11 -4.05
CA THR A 143 17.04 14.16 -3.33
C THR A 143 17.68 13.72 -2.02
N LEU A 144 16.86 13.49 -1.01
CA LEU A 144 17.29 12.89 0.26
C LEU A 144 17.69 11.42 0.04
N ALA A 145 18.26 10.81 1.07
CA ALA A 145 18.47 9.37 1.08
C ALA A 145 17.12 8.67 1.35
N HIS A 146 16.52 8.09 0.30
CA HIS A 146 15.27 7.33 0.39
C HIS A 146 15.49 5.81 0.45
N HIS A 147 16.75 5.37 0.45
CA HIS A 147 17.05 3.94 0.46
C HIS A 147 18.06 3.55 1.53
N LEU A 148 17.56 2.93 2.60
CA LEU A 148 18.35 2.22 3.60
C LEU A 148 17.74 0.84 3.86
N SER A 149 18.37 -0.20 3.36
CA SER A 149 17.84 -1.57 3.42
C SER A 149 17.95 -2.22 4.80
N SER A 150 18.85 -1.74 5.67
CA SER A 150 19.10 -2.34 6.99
C SER A 150 19.71 -1.31 7.96
N PRO A 151 19.24 -1.29 9.23
CA PRO A 151 18.11 -2.05 9.75
C PRO A 151 16.77 -1.52 9.18
N ARG A 152 15.73 -2.39 9.14
CA ARG A 152 14.44 -2.07 8.51
C ARG A 152 13.63 -0.99 9.25
N ASP A 153 13.89 -0.81 10.53
CA ASP A 153 13.25 0.15 11.44
C ASP A 153 14.05 1.46 11.61
N ALA A 154 15.15 1.63 10.88
CA ALA A 154 15.94 2.87 10.94
C ALA A 154 15.13 4.05 10.41
N LEU A 155 14.96 5.06 11.24
CA LEU A 155 14.33 6.33 10.87
C LEU A 155 15.32 7.18 10.06
N ILE A 156 14.92 7.65 8.88
CA ILE A 156 15.81 8.27 7.89
C ILE A 156 15.51 9.76 7.71
N HIS A 157 14.23 10.11 7.48
CA HIS A 157 13.82 11.48 7.24
C HIS A 157 12.44 11.76 7.83
N ASP A 158 12.10 13.04 7.90
CA ASP A 158 10.78 13.51 8.28
C ASP A 158 9.84 13.52 7.09
N VAL A 159 8.55 13.41 7.38
CA VAL A 159 7.48 13.77 6.46
C VAL A 159 6.64 14.88 7.06
N GLU A 160 6.26 15.86 6.22
CA GLU A 160 5.44 17.01 6.59
C GLU A 160 4.07 16.94 5.92
N VAL A 161 3.02 17.22 6.70
CA VAL A 161 1.65 17.23 6.17
C VAL A 161 1.45 18.42 5.25
N THR A 162 0.95 18.15 4.04
CA THR A 162 0.65 19.18 3.04
C THR A 162 -0.58 20.00 3.44
N PRO A 163 -0.76 21.21 2.89
CA PRO A 163 -1.99 21.97 3.09
C PRO A 163 -3.24 21.19 2.67
N GLU A 164 -3.18 20.47 1.56
CA GLU A 164 -4.26 19.65 1.02
C GLU A 164 -4.60 18.45 1.91
N GLY A 165 -3.60 17.86 2.54
CA GLY A 165 -3.74 16.70 3.39
C GLY A 165 -4.28 16.97 4.81
N ARG A 166 -4.27 18.24 5.27
CA ARG A 166 -4.62 18.60 6.66
C ARG A 166 -6.05 18.22 7.08
N GLY A 167 -6.97 18.16 6.14
CA GLY A 167 -8.37 17.76 6.39
C GLY A 167 -8.62 16.25 6.33
N SER A 168 -7.63 15.47 5.94
CA SER A 168 -7.75 14.00 5.90
C SER A 168 -7.45 13.39 7.26
N GLY A 169 -8.10 12.26 7.57
CA GLY A 169 -7.81 11.57 8.82
C GLY A 169 -6.37 11.04 8.90
N LEU A 170 -5.72 10.72 7.77
CA LEU A 170 -4.29 10.39 7.74
C LEU A 170 -3.44 11.62 8.09
N GLY A 171 -3.77 12.78 7.51
CA GLY A 171 -3.11 14.04 7.83
C GLY A 171 -3.23 14.42 9.30
N GLU A 172 -4.39 14.19 9.93
CA GLU A 172 -4.59 14.41 11.37
C GLU A 172 -3.67 13.51 12.22
N VAL A 173 -3.46 12.25 11.82
CA VAL A 173 -2.53 11.33 12.50
C VAL A 173 -1.09 11.81 12.36
N LEU A 174 -0.68 12.20 11.14
CA LEU A 174 0.70 12.62 10.85
C LEU A 174 1.05 13.98 11.47
N ALA A 175 0.06 14.88 11.65
CA ALA A 175 0.26 16.21 12.23
C ALA A 175 0.36 16.23 13.76
N ARG A 176 0.15 15.11 14.46
CA ARG A 176 0.16 15.07 15.95
C ARG A 176 1.51 15.39 16.54
N GLU A 177 2.58 14.96 15.88
CA GLU A 177 3.95 15.18 16.27
C GLU A 177 4.87 15.10 15.04
N ARG A 178 6.16 15.41 15.19
CA ARG A 178 7.16 15.22 14.14
C ARG A 178 7.15 13.75 13.68
N CYS A 179 6.85 13.52 12.41
CA CYS A 179 6.74 12.19 11.85
C CYS A 179 8.05 11.77 11.16
N LEU A 180 8.88 11.02 11.88
CA LEU A 180 10.06 10.36 11.34
C LEU A 180 9.67 9.00 10.77
N VAL A 181 10.22 8.68 9.58
CA VAL A 181 9.91 7.45 8.86
C VAL A 181 11.16 6.69 8.45
N ASN A 182 11.03 5.38 8.28
CA ASN A 182 12.01 4.57 7.55
C ASN A 182 11.81 4.76 6.04
N SER A 183 12.81 4.42 5.23
CA SER A 183 12.69 4.58 3.78
C SER A 183 13.55 3.56 3.06
N ARG A 184 12.97 2.86 2.06
CA ARG A 184 13.63 1.76 1.33
C ARG A 184 13.22 1.72 -0.13
N HIS A 185 12.97 2.88 -0.74
CA HIS A 185 12.57 3.00 -2.13
C HIS A 185 13.59 3.83 -2.93
N HIS A 186 13.65 3.60 -4.23
CA HIS A 186 14.39 4.43 -5.17
C HIS A 186 13.47 4.99 -6.26
N GLN A 187 12.27 4.42 -6.42
CA GLN A 187 11.19 5.00 -7.20
C GLN A 187 10.30 5.87 -6.32
N ALA A 188 9.55 6.80 -6.91
CA ALA A 188 8.55 7.61 -6.19
C ALA A 188 7.51 8.17 -7.16
N ILE A 189 6.39 8.65 -6.64
CA ILE A 189 5.37 9.35 -7.42
C ILE A 189 5.98 10.60 -8.07
N ARG A 190 5.80 10.72 -9.41
CA ARG A 190 6.12 11.91 -10.19
C ARG A 190 4.88 12.76 -10.44
N GLU A 191 3.85 12.15 -11.01
CA GLU A 191 2.54 12.76 -11.22
C GLU A 191 1.49 11.96 -10.48
N LEU A 192 0.61 12.67 -9.77
CA LEU A 192 -0.47 12.02 -9.02
C LEU A 192 -1.53 11.44 -9.95
N GLY A 193 -2.04 10.28 -9.61
CA GLY A 193 -3.21 9.68 -10.24
C GLY A 193 -4.50 10.43 -9.91
N ASP A 194 -5.52 10.18 -10.72
CA ASP A 194 -6.82 10.85 -10.62
C ASP A 194 -7.48 10.65 -9.24
N GLY A 195 -7.87 11.75 -8.62
CA GLY A 195 -8.53 11.77 -7.32
C GLY A 195 -7.61 11.57 -6.12
N LEU A 196 -6.31 11.33 -6.31
CA LEU A 196 -5.37 11.25 -5.20
C LEU A 196 -5.03 12.63 -4.64
N VAL A 197 -5.09 12.77 -3.32
CA VAL A 197 -4.67 13.94 -2.58
C VAL A 197 -3.34 13.63 -1.89
N PRO A 198 -2.28 14.42 -2.11
CA PRO A 198 -1.01 14.24 -1.42
C PRO A 198 -1.17 14.69 0.03
N VAL A 199 -1.00 13.76 0.97
CA VAL A 199 -1.17 14.03 2.40
C VAL A 199 0.13 14.48 3.06
N ALA A 200 1.24 13.88 2.66
CA ALA A 200 2.55 14.24 3.22
C ALA A 200 3.65 14.20 2.17
N ARG A 201 4.69 15.01 2.40
CA ARG A 201 5.91 15.06 1.59
C ARG A 201 7.15 15.07 2.47
N SER A 202 8.24 14.53 1.95
CA SER A 202 9.59 14.74 2.48
C SER A 202 10.11 16.14 2.13
N ALA A 203 11.20 16.56 2.77
CA ALA A 203 11.77 17.91 2.59
C ALA A 203 12.27 18.21 1.16
N ASP A 204 12.58 17.20 0.36
CA ASP A 204 12.91 17.31 -1.07
C ASP A 204 11.69 17.29 -1.99
N GLY A 205 10.48 17.27 -1.41
CA GLY A 205 9.21 17.38 -2.12
C GLY A 205 8.63 16.05 -2.64
N VAL A 206 9.28 14.92 -2.37
CA VAL A 206 8.75 13.59 -2.72
C VAL A 206 7.43 13.35 -1.99
N VAL A 207 6.41 12.87 -2.70
CA VAL A 207 5.12 12.49 -2.09
C VAL A 207 5.32 11.20 -1.31
N GLU A 208 4.99 11.24 -0.03
CA GLU A 208 5.20 10.13 0.90
C GLU A 208 3.89 9.50 1.40
N ALA A 209 2.76 10.21 1.27
CA ALA A 209 1.45 9.69 1.64
C ALA A 209 0.35 10.28 0.76
N VAL A 210 -0.65 9.47 0.44
CA VAL A 210 -1.85 9.88 -0.28
C VAL A 210 -3.11 9.29 0.33
N VAL A 211 -4.23 9.96 0.07
CA VAL A 211 -5.59 9.43 0.23
C VAL A 211 -6.35 9.65 -1.07
N LEU A 212 -7.38 8.85 -1.32
CA LEU A 212 -8.31 9.08 -2.42
C LEU A 212 -9.43 10.01 -1.94
N ASP A 213 -9.72 11.06 -2.72
CA ASP A 213 -10.88 11.94 -2.52
C ASP A 213 -12.13 11.32 -3.17
N ASP A 214 -12.57 10.20 -2.59
CA ASP A 214 -13.81 9.50 -2.99
C ASP A 214 -14.53 9.07 -1.69
N PRO A 215 -15.72 9.61 -1.39
CA PRO A 215 -16.45 9.28 -0.17
C PRO A 215 -16.93 7.83 -0.10
N ASP A 216 -17.03 7.16 -1.24
CA ASP A 216 -17.57 5.81 -1.36
C ASP A 216 -16.49 4.72 -1.39
N TRP A 217 -15.22 5.11 -1.58
CA TRP A 217 -14.11 4.13 -1.65
C TRP A 217 -12.90 4.57 -0.82
N TRP A 218 -12.70 3.93 0.32
CA TRP A 218 -11.55 4.18 1.17
C TRP A 218 -10.26 3.63 0.53
N LEU A 219 -9.31 4.52 0.27
CA LEU A 219 -7.98 4.18 -0.23
C LEU A 219 -6.96 5.12 0.38
N GLU A 220 -5.96 4.55 1.05
CA GLU A 220 -4.81 5.27 1.60
C GLU A 220 -3.52 4.55 1.24
N GLY A 221 -2.43 5.29 1.13
CA GLY A 221 -1.11 4.72 0.90
C GLY A 221 -0.01 5.57 1.50
N VAL A 222 1.09 4.89 1.84
CA VAL A 222 2.33 5.49 2.36
C VAL A 222 3.55 4.89 1.67
N GLU A 223 4.57 5.72 1.40
CA GLU A 223 5.79 5.29 0.73
C GLU A 223 6.77 4.59 1.67
N TRP A 224 6.72 4.93 2.95
CA TRP A 224 7.53 4.26 3.98
C TRP A 224 6.89 2.93 4.44
N HIS A 225 7.50 2.30 5.44
CA HIS A 225 7.11 0.98 5.95
C HIS A 225 6.65 1.03 7.41
N PRO A 226 5.41 1.45 7.70
CA PRO A 226 4.89 1.51 9.07
C PRO A 226 4.84 0.13 9.73
N GLU A 227 4.70 -0.96 8.96
CA GLU A 227 4.71 -2.34 9.45
C GLU A 227 6.02 -2.74 10.13
N ASN A 228 7.10 -2.00 9.90
CA ASN A 228 8.37 -2.18 10.61
C ASN A 228 8.55 -1.22 11.79
N LEU A 229 7.59 -0.33 12.02
CA LEU A 229 7.65 0.73 13.02
C LEU A 229 6.53 0.64 14.07
N MET A 230 5.89 -0.52 14.22
CA MET A 230 4.74 -0.74 15.10
C MET A 230 4.96 -0.42 16.59
N PRO A 231 6.18 -0.44 17.15
CA PRO A 231 6.45 0.08 18.49
C PRO A 231 6.18 1.59 18.64
N LEU A 232 6.20 2.37 17.54
CA LEU A 232 5.95 3.81 17.56
C LEU A 232 4.44 4.09 17.51
N PRO A 233 3.86 4.81 18.50
CA PRO A 233 2.41 5.03 18.57
C PRO A 233 1.82 5.69 17.33
N GLN A 234 2.52 6.66 16.72
CA GLN A 234 2.08 7.35 15.51
C GLN A 234 2.01 6.39 14.32
N GLN A 235 3.00 5.51 14.14
CA GLN A 235 3.03 4.53 13.06
C GLN A 235 1.95 3.46 13.22
N ARG A 236 1.70 3.05 14.47
CA ARG A 236 0.56 2.19 14.80
C ARG A 236 -0.77 2.87 14.44
N ALA A 237 -0.90 4.18 14.72
CA ALA A 237 -2.12 4.93 14.38
C ALA A 237 -2.32 5.05 12.86
N VAL A 238 -1.25 5.11 12.05
CA VAL A 238 -1.34 5.02 10.58
C VAL A 238 -1.94 3.68 10.16
N ALA A 239 -1.40 2.56 10.63
CA ALA A 239 -1.91 1.23 10.30
C ALA A 239 -3.33 0.97 10.86
N GLN A 240 -3.67 1.55 12.03
CA GLN A 240 -5.00 1.42 12.65
C GLN A 240 -6.12 1.97 11.75
N ARG A 241 -5.85 2.99 10.95
CA ARG A 241 -6.82 3.56 10.02
C ARG A 241 -7.37 2.53 9.03
N PHE A 242 -6.49 1.66 8.51
CA PHE A 242 -6.93 0.56 7.66
C PHE A 242 -7.78 -0.46 8.42
N ALA A 243 -7.36 -0.84 9.64
CA ALA A 243 -8.15 -1.76 10.46
C ALA A 243 -9.54 -1.19 10.78
N ASP A 244 -9.63 0.10 11.08
CA ASP A 244 -10.91 0.79 11.30
C ASP A 244 -11.81 0.78 10.05
N ALA A 245 -11.24 0.98 8.85
CA ALA A 245 -11.96 0.90 7.59
C ALA A 245 -12.47 -0.52 7.29
N VAL A 246 -11.68 -1.55 7.63
CA VAL A 246 -12.07 -2.97 7.52
C VAL A 246 -13.25 -3.27 8.44
N GLU A 247 -13.22 -2.84 9.69
CA GLU A 247 -14.31 -3.08 10.65
C GLU A 247 -15.59 -2.28 10.28
N ALA A 248 -15.45 -1.04 9.81
CA ALA A 248 -16.59 -0.25 9.33
C ALA A 248 -17.30 -0.94 8.17
N ARG A 249 -16.56 -1.53 7.22
CA ARG A 249 -17.12 -2.31 6.11
C ARG A 249 -17.82 -3.59 6.58
N ALA A 250 -17.26 -4.28 7.58
CA ALA A 250 -17.82 -5.54 8.08
C ALA A 250 -19.11 -5.34 8.90
N GLY A 251 -19.35 -4.13 9.43
CA GLY A 251 -20.51 -3.77 10.25
C GLY A 251 -21.68 -3.15 9.48
N GLY A 252 -21.50 -2.80 8.21
CA GLY A 252 -22.53 -2.22 7.33
C GLY A 252 -23.10 -3.27 6.38
#